data_742c729ab428885269f9bfdbd26394d9
#
_entry.id   742c729ab428885269f9bfdbd26394d9
#
_cell.length_a   1.000
_cell.length_b   1.000
_cell.length_c   1.000
_cell.angle_alpha   90.00
_cell.angle_beta   90.00
_cell.angle_gamma   90.00
#
_symmetry.space_group_name_H-M   'P 1'
#
loop_
_entity.id
_entity.type
_entity.pdbx_description
1 polymer ?
#
loop_
_entity_poly.entity_id
_entity_poly.type
_entity_poly.pdbx_seq_one_letter_code
_entity_poly.pdbx_strand_id
1 'polypeptide(L)'
;IIEKALLLANKNYNSLPSDFSVVIGPHINDCCYIVNEERALYFAKNFGNECVVPLEADGSCYCGGRGLPITWNNGGGNLYRLSLSKANLFVLKKLGVKDENIFVSKDCTCCDELYGSNRRQTAFGQEFCVQIAYIVNEL
;
A
#
# COMPACT_ATOMS: atom_id res chain seq x y z
N ILE A 1 -7.99 6.74 -7.74
CA ILE A 1 -9.02 7.18 -6.77
C ILE A 1 -8.64 8.54 -6.19
N ILE A 2 -7.46 8.72 -5.61
CA ILE A 2 -7.00 9.96 -4.93
C ILE A 2 -7.18 11.19 -5.83
N GLU A 3 -6.62 11.17 -7.06
CA GLU A 3 -6.73 12.28 -8.01
C GLU A 3 -8.18 12.69 -8.27
N LYS A 4 -9.06 11.71 -8.52
CA LYS A 4 -10.49 11.99 -8.74
C LYS A 4 -11.17 12.60 -7.52
N ALA A 5 -10.81 12.14 -6.32
CA ALA A 5 -11.38 12.68 -5.08
C ALA A 5 -10.99 14.14 -4.88
N LEU A 6 -9.71 14.48 -5.04
CA LEU A 6 -9.22 15.85 -4.93
C LEU A 6 -9.81 16.78 -6.01
N LEU A 7 -9.93 16.30 -7.26
CA LEU A 7 -10.56 17.07 -8.33
C LEU A 7 -12.05 17.34 -8.06
N LEU A 8 -12.78 16.34 -7.53
CA LEU A 8 -14.18 16.55 -7.15
C LEU A 8 -14.34 17.52 -5.99
N ALA A 9 -13.47 17.43 -4.99
CA ALA A 9 -13.48 18.37 -3.87
C ALA A 9 -13.17 19.80 -4.31
N ASN A 10 -12.20 19.99 -5.21
CA ASN A 10 -11.93 21.28 -5.79
C ASN A 10 -13.13 21.82 -6.58
N LYS A 11 -13.73 20.97 -7.44
CA LYS A 11 -14.89 21.36 -8.26
C LYS A 11 -16.10 21.74 -7.41
N ASN A 12 -16.39 21.00 -6.35
CA ASN A 12 -17.63 21.15 -5.60
C ASN A 12 -17.52 22.16 -4.43
N TYR A 13 -16.30 22.30 -3.86
CA TYR A 13 -16.08 23.05 -2.62
C TYR A 13 -14.95 24.07 -2.75
N ASN A 14 -14.35 24.20 -3.94
CA ASN A 14 -13.18 25.05 -4.18
C ASN A 14 -11.98 24.78 -3.26
N SER A 15 -11.89 23.52 -2.75
CA SER A 15 -10.80 23.11 -1.86
C SER A 15 -9.54 22.81 -2.68
N LEU A 16 -8.40 23.30 -2.22
CA LEU A 16 -7.11 23.02 -2.83
C LEU A 16 -6.49 21.73 -2.26
N PRO A 17 -5.63 21.03 -3.00
CA PRO A 17 -4.93 19.85 -2.47
C PRO A 17 -4.15 20.13 -1.19
N SER A 18 -3.62 21.36 -1.02
CA SER A 18 -2.93 21.79 0.20
C SER A 18 -3.82 21.89 1.45
N ASP A 19 -5.13 21.94 1.27
CA ASP A 19 -6.10 22.07 2.38
C ASP A 19 -6.47 20.73 3.01
N PHE A 20 -6.03 19.63 2.38
CA PHE A 20 -6.37 18.29 2.85
C PHE A 20 -5.36 17.75 3.85
N SER A 21 -5.86 17.13 4.91
CA SER A 21 -5.13 16.17 5.72
C SER A 21 -5.46 14.77 5.23
N VAL A 22 -4.42 13.97 4.97
CA VAL A 22 -4.56 12.63 4.39
C VAL A 22 -4.00 11.60 5.36
N VAL A 23 -4.77 10.56 5.62
CA VAL A 23 -4.33 9.40 6.41
C VAL A 23 -4.30 8.16 5.52
N ILE A 24 -3.13 7.55 5.40
CA ILE A 24 -2.98 6.21 4.85
C ILE A 24 -3.00 5.24 6.03
N GLY A 25 -4.13 4.57 6.22
CA GLY A 25 -4.34 3.63 7.32
C GLY A 25 -3.50 2.35 7.19
N PRO A 26 -3.67 1.39 8.12
CA PRO A 26 -3.00 0.10 8.07
C PRO A 26 -3.22 -0.59 6.72
N HIS A 27 -2.15 -1.09 6.13
CA HIS A 27 -2.15 -1.71 4.81
C HIS A 27 -1.09 -2.80 4.73
N ILE A 28 -1.10 -3.60 3.68
CA ILE A 28 0.02 -4.52 3.45
C ILE A 28 1.26 -3.71 3.07
N ASN A 29 2.31 -3.79 3.87
CA ASN A 29 3.58 -3.13 3.61
C ASN A 29 4.45 -3.94 2.64
N ASP A 30 5.51 -3.31 2.13
CA ASP A 30 6.49 -3.92 1.22
C ASP A 30 7.19 -5.14 1.81
N CYS A 31 7.27 -5.26 3.14
CA CYS A 31 7.75 -6.46 3.81
C CYS A 31 6.97 -7.73 3.40
N CYS A 32 5.68 -7.61 3.10
CA CYS A 32 4.80 -8.73 2.75
C CYS A 32 4.19 -8.65 1.35
N TYR A 33 4.28 -7.49 0.70
CA TYR A 33 3.65 -7.32 -0.61
C TYR A 33 4.64 -7.64 -1.74
N ILE A 34 4.77 -8.95 -2.00
CA ILE A 34 5.60 -9.48 -3.07
C ILE A 34 4.77 -9.57 -4.36
N VAL A 35 5.35 -9.12 -5.46
CA VAL A 35 4.72 -9.06 -6.79
C VAL A 35 5.66 -9.58 -7.87
N ASN A 36 5.10 -9.95 -9.02
CA ASN A 36 5.88 -10.33 -10.20
C ASN A 36 6.47 -9.09 -10.90
N GLU A 37 7.39 -9.33 -11.83
CA GLU A 37 8.09 -8.29 -12.58
C GLU A 37 7.15 -7.39 -13.38
N GLU A 38 6.14 -7.93 -14.04
CA GLU A 38 5.16 -7.15 -14.82
C GLU A 38 4.50 -6.07 -13.96
N ARG A 39 4.00 -6.46 -12.78
CA ARG A 39 3.38 -5.52 -11.85
C ARG A 39 4.38 -4.53 -11.28
N ALA A 40 5.59 -4.98 -10.96
CA ALA A 40 6.65 -4.12 -10.48
C ALA A 40 7.00 -3.02 -11.50
N LEU A 41 7.20 -3.39 -12.76
CA LEU A 41 7.50 -2.45 -13.84
C LEU A 41 6.34 -1.46 -14.07
N TYR A 42 5.09 -1.94 -14.00
CA TYR A 42 3.93 -1.05 -14.09
C TYR A 42 3.94 0.01 -12.99
N PHE A 43 4.19 -0.38 -11.74
CA PHE A 43 4.23 0.56 -10.62
C PHE A 43 5.42 1.51 -10.69
N ALA A 44 6.61 1.01 -11.01
CA ALA A 44 7.80 1.83 -11.19
C ALA A 44 7.60 2.92 -12.24
N LYS A 45 7.01 2.58 -13.38
CA LYS A 45 6.73 3.51 -14.47
C LYS A 45 5.71 4.59 -14.09
N ASN A 46 4.67 4.25 -13.34
CA ASN A 46 3.55 5.16 -13.07
C ASN A 46 3.67 5.92 -11.75
N PHE A 47 4.40 5.37 -10.76
CA PHE A 47 4.46 5.88 -9.38
C PHE A 47 5.89 6.07 -8.86
N GLY A 48 6.90 5.95 -9.74
CA GLY A 48 8.30 6.12 -9.39
C GLY A 48 8.98 4.82 -8.93
N ASN A 49 10.28 4.74 -9.22
CA ASN A 49 11.09 3.54 -8.91
C ASN A 49 11.22 3.28 -7.41
N GLU A 50 11.02 4.29 -6.57
CA GLU A 50 11.15 4.18 -5.11
C GLU A 50 10.11 3.26 -4.47
N CYS A 51 8.98 3.02 -5.16
CA CYS A 51 7.94 2.13 -4.65
C CYS A 51 8.22 0.65 -4.88
N VAL A 52 9.27 0.29 -5.63
CA VAL A 52 9.59 -1.08 -6.03
C VAL A 52 11.05 -1.40 -5.69
N VAL A 53 11.28 -2.54 -5.03
CA VAL A 53 12.62 -3.05 -4.72
C VAL A 53 12.71 -4.50 -5.14
N PRO A 54 13.76 -4.92 -5.86
CA PRO A 54 14.00 -6.34 -6.17
C PRO A 54 13.99 -7.18 -4.89
N LEU A 55 13.39 -8.36 -4.95
CA LEU A 55 13.46 -9.31 -3.85
C LEU A 55 14.80 -10.04 -3.95
N GLU A 56 15.59 -9.98 -2.88
CA GLU A 56 16.84 -10.72 -2.80
C GLU A 56 16.60 -12.23 -2.78
N ALA A 57 17.59 -13.01 -3.19
CA ALA A 57 17.47 -14.46 -3.39
C ALA A 57 17.10 -15.24 -2.12
N ASP A 58 17.33 -14.68 -0.93
CA ASP A 58 16.95 -15.30 0.35
C ASP A 58 15.43 -15.29 0.61
N GLY A 59 14.69 -14.49 -0.16
CA GLY A 59 13.22 -14.45 -0.13
C GLY A 59 12.62 -14.12 1.24
N SER A 60 13.44 -13.75 2.21
CA SER A 60 12.99 -13.56 3.58
C SER A 60 11.99 -12.41 3.72
N CYS A 61 10.83 -12.72 4.27
CA CYS A 61 9.93 -11.71 4.77
C CYS A 61 10.46 -11.20 6.12
N TYR A 62 10.85 -9.93 6.20
CA TYR A 62 11.37 -9.32 7.43
C TYR A 62 10.30 -9.04 8.50
N CYS A 63 9.10 -9.55 8.33
CA CYS A 63 8.00 -9.35 9.27
C CYS A 63 8.02 -10.37 10.40
N GLY A 64 8.93 -10.22 11.36
CA GLY A 64 8.81 -10.85 12.69
C GLY A 64 8.78 -12.37 12.75
N GLY A 65 9.39 -13.07 11.80
CA GLY A 65 9.65 -14.51 11.92
C GLY A 65 8.52 -15.44 11.44
N ARG A 66 7.44 -14.94 10.93
CA ARG A 66 6.44 -15.77 10.24
C ARG A 66 6.75 -15.77 8.74
N GLY A 67 7.68 -16.61 8.32
CA GLY A 67 7.98 -16.81 6.91
C GLY A 67 6.70 -17.20 6.16
N LEU A 68 6.04 -16.20 5.56
CA LEU A 68 4.99 -16.49 4.59
C LEU A 68 5.64 -17.29 3.47
N PRO A 69 5.14 -18.48 3.15
CA PRO A 69 5.64 -19.20 1.99
C PRO A 69 5.47 -18.28 0.78
N ILE A 70 6.58 -17.88 0.17
CA ILE A 70 6.57 -17.11 -1.08
C ILE A 70 6.20 -18.09 -2.18
N THR A 71 4.95 -18.56 -2.16
CA THR A 71 4.40 -19.49 -3.16
C THR A 71 3.88 -18.76 -4.41
N TRP A 72 4.21 -17.46 -4.55
CA TRP A 72 3.86 -16.70 -5.75
C TRP A 72 4.87 -16.90 -6.88
N ASN A 73 5.21 -18.14 -7.13
CA ASN A 73 5.99 -18.48 -8.31
C ASN A 73 5.04 -18.68 -9.50
N ASN A 74 4.43 -17.59 -9.96
CA ASN A 74 3.65 -17.59 -11.20
C ASN A 74 4.61 -17.58 -12.41
N GLY A 75 5.38 -18.65 -12.61
CA GLY A 75 6.09 -18.86 -13.85
C GLY A 75 7.59 -18.53 -13.89
N GLY A 76 8.28 -18.43 -12.75
CA GLY A 76 9.75 -18.44 -12.73
C GLY A 76 10.44 -17.12 -13.09
N GLY A 77 9.77 -15.97 -12.93
CA GLY A 77 10.36 -14.64 -13.12
C GLY A 77 10.89 -14.02 -11.83
N ASN A 78 11.55 -12.86 -11.97
CA ASN A 78 12.00 -12.05 -10.85
C ASN A 78 10.83 -11.58 -9.98
N LEU A 79 11.04 -11.56 -8.67
CA LEU A 79 10.09 -11.08 -7.70
C LEU A 79 10.55 -9.73 -7.12
N TYR A 80 9.58 -8.92 -6.70
CA TYR A 80 9.81 -7.58 -6.19
C TYR A 80 8.94 -7.31 -4.98
N ARG A 81 9.45 -6.48 -4.07
CA ARG A 81 8.68 -5.87 -2.99
C ARG A 81 8.03 -4.60 -3.51
N LEU A 82 6.74 -4.43 -3.27
CA LEU A 82 5.99 -3.26 -3.70
C LEU A 82 5.44 -2.49 -2.50
N SER A 83 5.78 -1.20 -2.41
CA SER A 83 5.25 -0.29 -1.40
C SER A 83 4.06 0.50 -1.94
N LEU A 84 2.85 0.14 -1.52
CA LEU A 84 1.62 0.86 -1.85
C LEU A 84 1.60 2.27 -1.23
N SER A 85 2.15 2.42 -0.03
CA SER A 85 2.25 3.74 0.62
C SER A 85 3.13 4.69 -0.18
N LYS A 86 4.31 4.26 -0.64
CA LYS A 86 5.20 5.10 -1.47
C LYS A 86 4.52 5.48 -2.80
N ALA A 87 3.81 4.55 -3.44
CA ALA A 87 3.07 4.84 -4.65
C ALA A 87 1.96 5.89 -4.41
N ASN A 88 1.23 5.79 -3.30
CA ASN A 88 0.23 6.79 -2.93
C ASN A 88 0.86 8.15 -2.56
N LEU A 89 1.98 8.15 -1.83
CA LEU A 89 2.73 9.36 -1.50
C LEU A 89 3.19 10.09 -2.76
N PHE A 90 3.70 9.37 -3.76
CA PHE A 90 4.07 9.96 -5.04
C PHE A 90 2.90 10.71 -5.69
N VAL A 91 1.70 10.12 -5.71
CA VAL A 91 0.51 10.74 -6.27
C VAL A 91 0.08 11.96 -5.46
N LEU A 92 0.04 11.86 -4.13
CA LEU A 92 -0.36 12.96 -3.24
C LEU A 92 0.55 14.17 -3.39
N LYS A 93 1.87 13.96 -3.39
CA LYS A 93 2.87 15.01 -3.57
C LYS A 93 2.76 15.65 -4.95
N LYS A 94 2.60 14.86 -5.99
CA LYS A 94 2.40 15.35 -7.36
C LYS A 94 1.16 16.22 -7.50
N LEU A 95 0.13 15.96 -6.72
CA LEU A 95 -1.12 16.73 -6.70
C LEU A 95 -1.04 17.99 -5.81
N GLY A 96 0.02 18.15 -5.02
CA GLY A 96 0.24 19.33 -4.19
C GLY A 96 -0.29 19.22 -2.76
N VAL A 97 -0.55 18.00 -2.26
CA VAL A 97 -0.80 17.78 -0.84
C VAL A 97 0.51 18.00 -0.08
N LYS A 98 0.47 18.77 0.99
CA LYS A 98 1.66 19.09 1.80
C LYS A 98 2.13 17.89 2.60
N ASP A 99 3.44 17.70 2.71
CA ASP A 99 4.05 16.58 3.43
C ASP A 99 3.62 16.52 4.90
N GLU A 100 3.53 17.68 5.56
CA GLU A 100 3.09 17.81 6.95
C GLU A 100 1.63 17.38 7.18
N ASN A 101 0.84 17.31 6.13
CA ASN A 101 -0.57 16.91 6.16
C ASN A 101 -0.77 15.43 5.79
N ILE A 102 0.30 14.67 5.56
CA ILE A 102 0.20 13.26 5.17
C ILE A 102 0.66 12.36 6.31
N PHE A 103 -0.23 11.54 6.80
CA PHE A 103 0.03 10.58 7.87
C PHE A 103 -0.05 9.16 7.32
N VAL A 104 0.99 8.35 7.57
CA VAL A 104 1.06 6.97 7.08
C VAL A 104 1.21 6.03 8.26
N SER A 105 0.28 5.08 8.41
CA SER A 105 0.42 4.00 9.39
C SER A 105 1.62 3.13 9.04
N LYS A 106 2.37 2.74 10.07
CA LYS A 106 3.47 1.79 9.96
C LYS A 106 3.02 0.33 10.04
N ASP A 107 1.75 0.11 10.38
CA ASP A 107 1.22 -1.24 10.61
C ASP A 107 1.05 -1.98 9.29
N CYS A 108 1.61 -3.19 9.26
CA CYS A 108 1.41 -4.09 8.14
C CYS A 108 0.27 -5.06 8.47
N THR A 109 -0.81 -4.98 7.70
CA THR A 109 -1.98 -5.84 7.91
C THR A 109 -1.68 -7.33 7.75
N CYS A 110 -0.60 -7.69 7.07
CA CYS A 110 -0.18 -9.08 6.92
C CYS A 110 0.65 -9.58 8.11
N CYS A 111 1.44 -8.70 8.74
CA CYS A 111 2.26 -9.03 9.91
C CYS A 111 1.45 -9.04 11.20
N ASP A 112 0.51 -8.12 11.33
CA ASP A 112 -0.28 -7.93 12.53
C ASP A 112 -1.63 -8.64 12.42
N GLU A 113 -1.92 -9.50 13.40
CA GLU A 113 -3.15 -10.30 13.45
C GLU A 113 -4.40 -9.50 13.82
N LEU A 114 -4.25 -8.30 14.34
CA LEU A 114 -5.36 -7.40 14.62
C LEU A 114 -6.09 -6.98 13.33
N TYR A 115 -5.41 -7.08 12.19
CA TYR A 115 -5.96 -6.69 10.89
C TYR A 115 -6.29 -7.89 10.01
N GLY A 116 -7.36 -7.78 9.21
CA GLY A 116 -7.63 -8.70 8.12
C GLY A 116 -6.56 -8.59 7.02
N SER A 117 -6.11 -9.73 6.50
CA SER A 117 -5.14 -9.77 5.42
C SER A 117 -5.43 -10.91 4.46
N ASN A 118 -5.86 -10.57 3.26
CA ASN A 118 -6.08 -11.57 2.21
C ASN A 118 -4.81 -12.39 1.95
N ARG A 119 -3.63 -11.74 1.94
CA ARG A 119 -2.35 -12.41 1.73
C ARG A 119 -2.08 -13.46 2.81
N ARG A 120 -2.26 -13.11 4.08
CA ARG A 120 -2.07 -14.05 5.20
C ARG A 120 -3.11 -15.16 5.17
N GLN A 121 -4.37 -14.81 4.97
CA GLN A 121 -5.48 -15.74 4.93
C GLN A 121 -5.30 -16.79 3.81
N THR A 122 -4.95 -16.36 2.61
CA THR A 122 -4.69 -17.26 1.48
C THR A 122 -3.47 -18.15 1.75
N ALA A 123 -2.40 -17.62 2.35
CA ALA A 123 -1.18 -18.39 2.61
C ALA A 123 -1.38 -19.48 3.66
N PHE A 124 -2.26 -19.28 4.63
CA PHE A 124 -2.50 -20.21 5.74
C PHE A 124 -3.88 -20.90 5.70
N GLY A 125 -4.64 -20.75 4.62
CA GLY A 125 -5.97 -21.36 4.48
C GLY A 125 -6.98 -20.85 5.52
N GLN A 126 -6.82 -19.61 6.00
CA GLN A 126 -7.73 -19.00 6.97
C GLN A 126 -8.99 -18.44 6.31
N GLU A 127 -10.05 -18.26 7.08
CA GLU A 127 -11.25 -17.61 6.59
C GLU A 127 -11.02 -16.16 6.16
N PHE A 128 -11.74 -15.75 5.13
CA PHE A 128 -11.68 -14.36 4.64
C PHE A 128 -12.34 -13.41 5.63
N CYS A 129 -11.65 -12.34 5.99
CA CYS A 129 -12.24 -11.27 6.76
C CYS A 129 -12.08 -9.91 6.05
N VAL A 130 -13.07 -9.06 6.23
CA VAL A 130 -13.14 -7.71 5.65
C VAL A 130 -12.79 -6.69 6.72
N GLN A 131 -12.04 -5.65 6.34
CA GLN A 131 -11.81 -4.48 7.19
C GLN A 131 -12.63 -3.31 6.67
N ILE A 132 -13.16 -2.54 7.60
CA ILE A 132 -13.89 -1.29 7.32
C ILE A 132 -13.13 -0.16 8.03
N ALA A 133 -12.82 0.90 7.27
CA ALA A 133 -12.33 2.16 7.82
C ALA A 133 -13.38 3.25 7.62
N TYR A 134 -13.60 4.06 8.65
CA TYR A 134 -14.53 5.18 8.58
C TYR A 134 -13.96 6.40 9.30
N ILE A 135 -14.38 7.57 8.88
CA ILE A 135 -14.11 8.84 9.54
C ILE A 135 -15.45 9.45 9.91
N VAL A 136 -15.58 9.86 11.16
CA VAL A 136 -16.75 10.59 11.67
C VAL A 136 -16.31 12.02 11.98
N ASN A 137 -17.07 13.00 11.49
CA ASN A 137 -16.95 14.38 11.92
C ASN A 137 -18.06 14.65 12.93
N GLU A 138 -17.70 14.92 14.17
CA GLU A 138 -18.64 15.37 15.19
C GLU A 138 -18.86 16.87 14.99
N LEU A 139 -20.11 17.25 14.72
CA LEU A 139 -20.53 18.64 14.58
C LEU A 139 -20.69 19.30 15.95
#